data_ad69df921b7e102fadbf2b2a692d8772
#
_entry.id   ad69df921b7e102fadbf2b2a692d8772
#
_cell.length_a   1.000
_cell.length_b   1.000
_cell.length_c   1.000
_cell.angle_alpha   90.00
_cell.angle_beta   90.00
_cell.angle_gamma   90.00
#
_symmetry.space_group_name_H-M   'P 1'
#
loop_
_entity.id
_entity.type
_entity.pdbx_description
1 polymer ?
#
loop_
_entity_poly.entity_id
_entity_poly.type
_entity_poly.pdbx_seq_one_letter_code
_entity_poly.pdbx_strand_id
1 'polypeptide(L)'
;MIPVAKIRTFKSYEELKNKHHEEFNQFPLGAAFSNKQFEEMMTKWGLDPEKDKDKIIHIGAGAFIRKSDLNEFNAIMKRFKEEEDQFKKSDDNLVSMFRYELSNHEYICSHDPEETLEACGFTLEEYEKDSRLKALFEKAKRLYFRDMAALGY
;
A
#
# COMPACT_ATOMS: atom_id res chain seq x y z
N MET A 1 3.30 -26.75 -4.10
CA MET A 1 2.49 -25.93 -3.19
C MET A 1 3.37 -24.82 -2.62
N ILE A 2 3.00 -23.59 -2.85
CA ILE A 2 3.73 -22.45 -2.30
C ILE A 2 3.37 -22.38 -0.81
N PRO A 3 4.35 -22.43 0.12
CA PRO A 3 4.04 -22.34 1.54
C PRO A 3 3.38 -20.99 1.85
N VAL A 4 2.27 -21.02 2.58
CA VAL A 4 1.62 -19.79 3.05
C VAL A 4 2.58 -19.15 4.06
N ALA A 5 3.14 -18.00 3.70
CA ALA A 5 4.03 -17.28 4.60
C ALA A 5 3.25 -16.83 5.84
N LYS A 6 3.86 -17.01 7.01
CA LYS A 6 3.27 -16.63 8.29
C LYS A 6 3.07 -15.11 8.34
N ILE A 7 1.92 -14.69 8.89
CA ILE A 7 1.61 -13.28 9.14
C ILE A 7 2.61 -12.73 10.16
N ARG A 8 3.30 -11.66 9.80
CA ARG A 8 4.32 -11.04 10.63
C ARG A 8 3.71 -9.94 11.51
N THR A 9 4.37 -9.66 12.62
CA THR A 9 4.08 -8.51 13.46
C THR A 9 5.15 -7.45 13.25
N PHE A 10 4.77 -6.17 13.35
CA PHE A 10 5.65 -5.04 13.13
C PHE A 10 5.63 -4.10 14.34
N LYS A 11 6.77 -3.49 14.63
CA LYS A 11 6.94 -2.56 15.75
C LYS A 11 6.38 -1.18 15.46
N SER A 12 6.33 -0.79 14.18
CA SER A 12 5.87 0.51 13.74
C SER A 12 5.25 0.43 12.36
N TYR A 13 4.46 1.43 12.00
CA TYR A 13 3.90 1.57 10.65
C TYR A 13 5.00 1.72 9.61
N GLU A 14 6.05 2.46 9.93
CA GLU A 14 7.21 2.63 9.05
C GLU A 14 7.88 1.29 8.74
N GLU A 15 8.09 0.45 9.77
CA GLU A 15 8.65 -0.89 9.58
C GLU A 15 7.75 -1.73 8.65
N LEU A 16 6.44 -1.71 8.88
CA LEU A 16 5.47 -2.42 8.03
C LEU A 16 5.57 -1.97 6.58
N LYS A 17 5.55 -0.66 6.33
CA LYS A 17 5.65 -0.09 4.98
C LYS A 17 6.96 -0.45 4.31
N ASN A 18 8.07 -0.34 5.02
CA ASN A 18 9.39 -0.65 4.48
C ASN A 18 9.50 -2.12 4.10
N LYS A 19 9.02 -3.03 4.94
CA LYS A 19 9.06 -4.46 4.66
C LYS A 19 8.18 -4.84 3.48
N HIS A 20 6.96 -4.29 3.40
CA HIS A 20 6.07 -4.51 2.26
C HIS A 20 6.70 -3.97 0.97
N HIS A 21 7.30 -2.79 1.03
CA HIS A 21 7.96 -2.17 -0.12
C HIS A 21 9.15 -2.99 -0.61
N GLU A 22 10.00 -3.47 0.31
CA GLU A 22 11.14 -4.34 -0.03
C GLU A 22 10.69 -5.61 -0.74
N GLU A 23 9.68 -6.30 -0.21
CA GLU A 23 9.17 -7.52 -0.81
C GLU A 23 8.53 -7.28 -2.18
N PHE A 24 7.78 -6.19 -2.30
CA PHE A 24 7.18 -5.81 -3.58
C PHE A 24 8.24 -5.55 -4.64
N ASN A 25 9.33 -4.87 -4.27
CA ASN A 25 10.43 -4.57 -5.19
C ASN A 25 11.25 -5.80 -5.58
N GLN A 26 11.26 -6.84 -4.75
CA GLN A 26 11.93 -8.10 -5.06
C GLN A 26 11.10 -9.00 -5.97
N PHE A 27 9.81 -8.72 -6.11
CA PHE A 27 8.93 -9.48 -6.99
C PHE A 27 9.29 -9.17 -8.46
N PRO A 28 9.26 -10.17 -9.36
CA PRO A 28 9.61 -9.97 -10.77
C PRO A 28 8.54 -9.17 -11.52
N LEU A 29 8.59 -7.85 -11.36
CA LEU A 29 7.71 -6.92 -12.05
C LEU A 29 8.34 -6.45 -13.35
N GLY A 30 7.49 -6.22 -14.36
CA GLY A 30 7.88 -5.50 -15.56
C GLY A 30 7.32 -4.08 -15.52
N ALA A 31 7.98 -3.18 -16.21
CA ALA A 31 7.51 -1.79 -16.36
C ALA A 31 7.60 -1.37 -17.82
N ALA A 32 6.57 -0.73 -18.33
CA ALA A 32 6.54 -0.22 -19.69
C ALA A 32 5.61 0.99 -19.78
N PHE A 33 6.15 2.11 -20.26
CA PHE A 33 5.41 3.35 -20.46
C PHE A 33 5.39 3.77 -21.94
N SER A 34 5.99 2.94 -22.81
CA SER A 34 6.02 3.14 -24.26
C SER A 34 6.05 1.79 -24.97
N ASN A 35 5.75 1.78 -26.26
CA ASN A 35 5.82 0.56 -27.06
C ASN A 35 7.22 -0.05 -27.06
N LYS A 36 8.25 0.78 -27.12
CA LYS A 36 9.64 0.31 -27.07
C LYS A 36 9.95 -0.37 -25.74
N GLN A 37 9.56 0.23 -24.63
CA GLN A 37 9.75 -0.35 -23.30
C GLN A 37 8.96 -1.67 -23.14
N PHE A 38 7.76 -1.71 -23.71
CA PHE A 38 6.94 -2.93 -23.70
C PHE A 38 7.63 -4.07 -24.44
N GLU A 39 8.16 -3.80 -25.62
CA GLU A 39 8.90 -4.81 -26.41
C GLU A 39 10.15 -5.29 -25.65
N GLU A 40 10.89 -4.37 -25.04
CA GLU A 40 12.07 -4.70 -24.23
C GLU A 40 11.70 -5.58 -23.03
N MET A 41 10.62 -5.25 -22.33
CA MET A 41 10.10 -6.03 -21.21
C MET A 41 9.72 -7.44 -21.64
N MET A 42 8.96 -7.59 -22.72
CA MET A 42 8.54 -8.88 -23.27
C MET A 42 9.74 -9.71 -23.68
N THR A 43 10.68 -9.11 -24.38
CA THR A 43 11.92 -9.78 -24.80
C THR A 43 12.74 -10.28 -23.60
N LYS A 44 12.85 -9.47 -22.55
CA LYS A 44 13.52 -9.84 -21.31
C LYS A 44 12.88 -11.07 -20.66
N TRP A 45 11.56 -11.20 -20.75
CA TRP A 45 10.82 -12.35 -20.25
C TRP A 45 10.79 -13.54 -21.22
N GLY A 46 11.44 -13.41 -22.37
CA GLY A 46 11.40 -14.47 -23.40
C GLY A 46 10.06 -14.60 -24.09
N LEU A 47 9.27 -13.51 -24.14
CA LEU A 47 7.94 -13.49 -24.72
C LEU A 47 7.94 -12.66 -26.01
N ASP A 48 7.02 -13.05 -26.94
CA ASP A 48 6.77 -12.29 -28.17
C ASP A 48 5.84 -11.11 -27.85
N PRO A 49 6.21 -9.87 -28.21
CA PRO A 49 5.40 -8.69 -27.90
C PRO A 49 4.00 -8.67 -28.48
N GLU A 50 3.76 -9.42 -29.57
CA GLU A 50 2.45 -9.45 -30.22
C GLU A 50 1.68 -10.75 -29.93
N LYS A 51 2.36 -11.88 -29.94
CA LYS A 51 1.73 -13.20 -29.81
C LYS A 51 1.46 -13.61 -28.37
N ASP A 52 2.24 -13.10 -27.43
CA ASP A 52 2.21 -13.54 -26.04
C ASP A 52 1.56 -12.53 -25.08
N LYS A 53 0.76 -11.61 -25.61
CA LYS A 53 0.06 -10.59 -24.78
C LYS A 53 -0.89 -11.22 -23.76
N ASP A 54 -1.38 -12.40 -24.02
CA ASP A 54 -2.23 -13.18 -23.10
C ASP A 54 -1.45 -13.81 -21.93
N LYS A 55 -0.12 -13.74 -21.97
CA LYS A 55 0.76 -14.29 -20.93
C LYS A 55 1.20 -13.27 -19.89
N ILE A 56 0.72 -12.05 -19.99
CA ILE A 56 1.02 -10.97 -19.06
C ILE A 56 -0.27 -10.33 -18.52
N ILE A 57 -0.16 -9.66 -17.39
CA ILE A 57 -1.25 -8.96 -16.74
C ILE A 57 -0.76 -7.57 -16.36
N HIS A 58 -1.54 -6.55 -16.75
CA HIS A 58 -1.31 -5.17 -16.33
C HIS A 58 -1.88 -4.98 -14.93
N ILE A 59 -1.04 -4.55 -13.99
CA ILE A 59 -1.42 -4.36 -12.59
C ILE A 59 -1.55 -2.89 -12.19
N GLY A 60 -1.47 -1.97 -13.17
CA GLY A 60 -1.63 -0.53 -12.99
C GLY A 60 -0.32 0.24 -13.06
N ALA A 61 -0.41 1.54 -13.31
CA ALA A 61 0.73 2.48 -13.32
C ALA A 61 1.92 2.01 -14.20
N GLY A 62 1.65 1.38 -15.34
CA GLY A 62 2.69 0.90 -16.25
C GLY A 62 3.42 -0.35 -15.76
N ALA A 63 2.94 -1.00 -14.71
CA ALA A 63 3.51 -2.23 -14.20
C ALA A 63 2.79 -3.47 -14.72
N PHE A 64 3.56 -4.52 -14.94
CA PHE A 64 3.06 -5.80 -15.46
C PHE A 64 3.65 -6.96 -14.68
N ILE A 65 2.92 -8.06 -14.62
CA ILE A 65 3.43 -9.34 -14.14
C ILE A 65 3.20 -10.40 -15.20
N ARG A 66 3.99 -11.46 -15.17
CA ARG A 66 3.71 -12.64 -15.99
C ARG A 66 2.51 -13.36 -15.39
N LYS A 67 1.65 -13.87 -16.25
CA LYS A 67 0.48 -14.64 -15.81
C LYS A 67 0.88 -15.87 -14.98
N SER A 68 2.06 -16.44 -15.26
CA SER A 68 2.62 -17.55 -14.49
C SER A 68 2.96 -17.17 -13.03
N ASP A 69 3.13 -15.88 -12.73
CA ASP A 69 3.44 -15.38 -11.39
C ASP A 69 2.19 -14.90 -10.61
N LEU A 70 1.01 -14.99 -11.22
CA LEU A 70 -0.23 -14.44 -10.66
C LEU A 70 -0.57 -15.03 -9.29
N ASN A 71 -0.46 -16.33 -9.12
CA ASN A 71 -0.79 -16.99 -7.86
C ASN A 71 0.12 -16.51 -6.72
N GLU A 72 1.41 -16.39 -6.99
CA GLU A 72 2.38 -15.89 -6.03
C GLU A 72 2.13 -14.42 -5.70
N PHE A 73 1.86 -13.60 -6.72
CA PHE A 73 1.51 -12.19 -6.54
C PHE A 73 0.28 -12.04 -5.66
N ASN A 74 -0.79 -12.77 -5.94
CA ASN A 74 -2.01 -12.73 -5.15
C ASN A 74 -1.78 -13.18 -3.69
N ALA A 75 -0.94 -14.19 -3.47
CA ALA A 75 -0.61 -14.67 -2.13
C ALA A 75 0.12 -13.59 -1.32
N ILE A 76 1.06 -12.87 -1.95
CA ILE A 76 1.79 -11.77 -1.32
C ILE A 76 0.85 -10.61 -0.98
N MET A 77 -0.02 -10.21 -1.91
CA MET A 77 -0.98 -9.13 -1.68
C MET A 77 -1.96 -9.47 -0.57
N LYS A 78 -2.42 -10.71 -0.51
CA LYS A 78 -3.30 -11.19 0.56
C LYS A 78 -2.60 -11.13 1.92
N ARG A 79 -1.35 -11.58 1.99
CA ARG A 79 -0.57 -11.52 3.22
C ARG A 79 -0.34 -10.09 3.68
N PHE A 80 -0.02 -9.18 2.75
CA PHE A 80 0.14 -7.75 3.08
C PHE A 80 -1.12 -7.18 3.71
N LYS A 81 -2.29 -7.50 3.13
CA LYS A 81 -3.57 -7.05 3.68
C LYS A 81 -3.82 -7.62 5.08
N GLU A 82 -3.56 -8.90 5.29
CA GLU A 82 -3.72 -9.54 6.59
C GLU A 82 -2.77 -8.95 7.64
N GLU A 83 -1.53 -8.64 7.25
CA GLU A 83 -0.55 -7.98 8.12
C GLU A 83 -0.98 -6.57 8.50
N GLU A 84 -1.52 -5.81 7.54
CA GLU A 84 -2.08 -4.48 7.81
C GLU A 84 -3.30 -4.55 8.73
N ASP A 85 -4.22 -5.47 8.47
CA ASP A 85 -5.42 -5.65 9.28
C ASP A 85 -5.05 -6.03 10.73
N GLN A 86 -4.06 -6.91 10.89
CA GLN A 86 -3.56 -7.29 12.21
C GLN A 86 -2.91 -6.10 12.94
N PHE A 87 -2.13 -5.31 12.24
CA PHE A 87 -1.47 -4.11 12.78
C PHE A 87 -2.51 -3.10 13.28
N LYS A 88 -3.58 -2.89 12.51
CA LYS A 88 -4.65 -1.93 12.81
C LYS A 88 -5.53 -2.32 14.01
N LYS A 89 -5.42 -3.53 14.52
CA LYS A 89 -6.18 -3.96 15.70
C LYS A 89 -5.76 -3.23 16.97
N SER A 90 -4.51 -2.82 17.06
CA SER A 90 -4.02 -1.98 18.17
C SER A 90 -4.44 -0.53 17.95
N ASP A 91 -5.06 0.09 18.95
CA ASP A 91 -5.46 1.49 18.88
C ASP A 91 -4.25 2.41 18.70
N ASP A 92 -3.17 2.16 19.42
CA ASP A 92 -1.94 2.94 19.31
C ASP A 92 -1.33 2.82 17.91
N ASN A 93 -1.34 1.63 17.32
CA ASN A 93 -0.85 1.42 15.96
C ASN A 93 -1.71 2.20 14.95
N LEU A 94 -3.02 2.15 15.11
CA LEU A 94 -3.92 2.86 14.20
C LEU A 94 -3.77 4.38 14.30
N VAL A 95 -3.62 4.91 15.51
CA VAL A 95 -3.31 6.34 15.72
C VAL A 95 -2.00 6.71 15.03
N SER A 96 -0.98 5.88 15.17
CA SER A 96 0.32 6.09 14.51
C SER A 96 0.21 6.09 13.00
N MET A 97 -0.58 5.18 12.41
CA MET A 97 -0.84 5.14 10.98
C MET A 97 -1.53 6.42 10.50
N PHE A 98 -2.60 6.84 11.17
CA PHE A 98 -3.30 8.07 10.83
C PHE A 98 -2.38 9.29 10.90
N ARG A 99 -1.61 9.39 11.96
CA ARG A 99 -0.67 10.51 12.17
C ARG A 99 0.37 10.58 11.04
N TYR A 100 0.92 9.43 10.64
CA TYR A 100 1.87 9.33 9.54
C TYR A 100 1.23 9.77 8.20
N GLU A 101 0.05 9.24 7.90
CA GLU A 101 -0.61 9.52 6.62
C GLU A 101 -1.19 10.94 6.55
N LEU A 102 -1.59 11.52 7.68
CA LEU A 102 -1.96 12.94 7.74
C LEU A 102 -0.78 13.83 7.29
N SER A 103 0.43 13.49 7.74
CA SER A 103 1.65 14.18 7.33
C SER A 103 1.97 13.92 5.85
N ASN A 104 1.87 12.67 5.42
CA ASN A 104 2.18 12.25 4.06
C ASN A 104 1.26 12.91 3.01
N HIS A 105 0.00 13.16 3.38
CA HIS A 105 -1.00 13.78 2.49
C HIS A 105 -1.21 15.27 2.78
N GLU A 106 -0.30 15.90 3.51
CA GLU A 106 -0.30 17.33 3.77
C GLU A 106 -1.65 17.86 4.27
N TYR A 107 -2.23 17.18 5.26
CA TYR A 107 -3.54 17.51 5.81
C TYR A 107 -3.65 18.96 6.27
N ILE A 108 -2.57 19.55 6.77
CA ILE A 108 -2.53 20.96 7.20
C ILE A 108 -2.91 21.92 6.05
N CYS A 109 -2.65 21.52 4.81
CA CYS A 109 -2.96 22.31 3.63
C CYS A 109 -4.34 21.99 3.05
N SER A 110 -4.69 20.71 2.98
CA SER A 110 -5.93 20.26 2.32
C SER A 110 -7.15 20.26 3.22
N HIS A 111 -6.98 19.96 4.50
CA HIS A 111 -8.05 19.66 5.46
C HIS A 111 -8.98 18.53 5.00
N ASP A 112 -8.54 17.72 4.03
CA ASP A 112 -9.30 16.61 3.47
C ASP A 112 -8.84 15.29 4.10
N PRO A 113 -9.69 14.61 4.89
CA PRO A 113 -9.32 13.36 5.53
C PRO A 113 -9.36 12.14 4.60
N GLU A 114 -9.99 12.27 3.44
CA GLU A 114 -10.29 11.12 2.57
C GLU A 114 -9.03 10.39 2.12
N GLU A 115 -8.02 11.12 1.63
CA GLU A 115 -6.76 10.52 1.19
C GLU A 115 -6.04 9.78 2.31
N THR A 116 -6.04 10.35 3.52
CA THR A 116 -5.45 9.71 4.70
C THR A 116 -6.19 8.43 5.06
N LEU A 117 -7.51 8.46 5.06
CA LEU A 117 -8.34 7.29 5.38
C LEU A 117 -8.12 6.18 4.33
N GLU A 118 -8.12 6.53 3.06
CA GLU A 118 -7.87 5.58 1.97
C GLU A 118 -6.49 4.94 2.08
N ALA A 119 -5.47 5.73 2.39
CA ALA A 119 -4.12 5.24 2.59
C ALA A 119 -4.01 4.22 3.74
N CYS A 120 -4.89 4.35 4.74
CA CYS A 120 -4.99 3.41 5.86
C CYS A 120 -5.97 2.26 5.60
N GLY A 121 -6.57 2.20 4.41
CA GLY A 121 -7.48 1.14 4.01
C GLY A 121 -8.93 1.33 4.44
N PHE A 122 -9.36 2.56 4.69
CA PHE A 122 -10.73 2.88 5.08
C PHE A 122 -11.42 3.78 4.06
N THR A 123 -12.72 3.57 3.88
CA THR A 123 -13.56 4.49 3.12
C THR A 123 -14.10 5.58 4.04
N LEU A 124 -14.49 6.71 3.46
CA LEU A 124 -15.15 7.78 4.21
C LEU A 124 -16.45 7.28 4.85
N GLU A 125 -17.18 6.42 4.16
CA GLU A 125 -18.41 5.81 4.67
C GLU A 125 -18.16 4.96 5.92
N GLU A 126 -17.13 4.10 5.89
CA GLU A 126 -16.72 3.30 7.06
C GLU A 126 -16.36 4.19 8.24
N TYR A 127 -15.59 5.25 7.98
CA TYR A 127 -15.22 6.24 8.98
C TYR A 127 -16.43 6.89 9.65
N GLU A 128 -17.40 7.32 8.86
CA GLU A 128 -18.59 8.01 9.37
C GLU A 128 -19.47 7.12 10.25
N LYS A 129 -19.44 5.82 10.02
CA LYS A 129 -20.23 4.82 10.76
C LYS A 129 -19.53 4.19 11.94
N ASP A 130 -18.21 4.37 12.07
CA ASP A 130 -17.40 3.68 13.08
C ASP A 130 -16.91 4.67 14.14
N SER A 131 -17.48 4.56 15.34
CA SER A 131 -17.12 5.45 16.46
C SER A 131 -15.67 5.28 16.94
N ARG A 132 -15.12 4.05 16.84
CA ARG A 132 -13.72 3.78 17.17
C ARG A 132 -12.79 4.51 16.19
N LEU A 133 -13.04 4.39 14.89
CA LEU A 133 -12.25 5.06 13.87
C LEU A 133 -12.28 6.58 14.05
N LYS A 134 -13.47 7.15 14.30
CA LYS A 134 -13.60 8.59 14.55
C LYS A 134 -12.78 9.05 15.74
N ALA A 135 -12.88 8.35 16.86
CA ALA A 135 -12.16 8.70 18.09
C ALA A 135 -10.63 8.65 17.90
N LEU A 136 -10.15 7.60 17.24
CA LEU A 136 -8.71 7.41 16.99
C LEU A 136 -8.18 8.40 15.96
N PHE A 137 -8.97 8.70 14.94
CA PHE A 137 -8.62 9.70 13.94
C PHE A 137 -8.53 11.11 14.57
N GLU A 138 -9.49 11.49 15.41
CA GLU A 138 -9.45 12.75 16.13
C GLU A 138 -8.23 12.86 17.05
N LYS A 139 -7.88 11.76 17.73
CA LYS A 139 -6.66 11.71 18.54
C LYS A 139 -5.42 11.92 17.68
N ALA A 140 -5.35 11.26 16.53
CA ALA A 140 -4.25 11.39 15.59
C ALA A 140 -4.13 12.82 15.04
N LYS A 141 -5.27 13.46 14.73
CA LYS A 141 -5.29 14.86 14.28
C LYS A 141 -4.72 15.81 15.34
N ARG A 142 -5.10 15.64 16.61
CA ARG A 142 -4.55 16.47 17.69
C ARG A 142 -3.03 16.33 17.79
N LEU A 143 -2.53 15.11 17.69
CA LEU A 143 -1.08 14.85 17.72
C LEU A 143 -0.39 15.42 16.48
N TYR A 144 -1.00 15.27 15.32
CA TYR A 144 -0.50 15.82 14.06
C TYR A 144 -0.38 17.35 14.11
N PHE A 145 -1.42 18.06 14.58
CA PHE A 145 -1.39 19.51 14.68
C PHE A 145 -0.34 19.98 15.72
N ARG A 146 -0.14 19.22 16.78
CA ARG A 146 0.94 19.48 17.74
C ARG A 146 2.31 19.36 17.06
N ASP A 147 2.49 18.32 16.23
CA ASP A 147 3.73 18.13 15.46
C ASP A 147 3.96 19.30 14.50
N MET A 148 2.90 19.72 13.80
CA MET A 148 2.99 20.85 12.85
C MET A 148 3.35 22.16 13.57
N ALA A 149 2.73 22.43 14.70
CA ALA A 149 3.05 23.61 15.52
C ALA A 149 4.52 23.62 15.96
N ALA A 150 5.07 22.46 16.32
CA ALA A 150 6.49 22.33 16.69
C ALA A 150 7.42 22.63 15.51
N LEU A 151 6.94 22.45 14.27
CA LEU A 151 7.67 22.78 13.04
C LEU A 151 7.47 24.22 12.58
N GLY A 152 6.64 25.02 13.27
CA GLY A 152 6.40 26.42 12.94
C GLY A 152 5.19 26.71 12.05
N TYR A 153 4.30 25.74 11.88
CA TYR A 153 3.05 25.92 11.13
C TYR A 153 1.93 26.49 12.00
#